data_84fe8182f256fdd8f6380cdbd8ef2393
#
_entry.id   84fe8182f256fdd8f6380cdbd8ef2393
#
_cell.length_a   1.000
_cell.length_b   1.000
_cell.length_c   1.000
_cell.angle_alpha   90.00
_cell.angle_beta   90.00
_cell.angle_gamma   90.00
#
_symmetry.space_group_name_H-M   'P 1'
#
loop_
_entity.id
_entity.type
_entity.pdbx_description
1 polymer ?
#
loop_
_entity_poly.entity_id
_entity_poly.type
_entity_poly.pdbx_seq_one_letter_code
_entity_poly.pdbx_strand_id
1 'polypeptide(L)'
;LGVVAFIADLENVDECIETGLPVFLLSDDAMVKSKYSDSSDLLHSIFKFSSVHIIVNELLAFFSKNNSFALPGGVKRARVYGVYSPINRCGRSATAIALHTYFCSVTTSSLLISFDEYDSVFSVLRNEGSRDLSDVFYRYKTGDLNFAKLGECISRVEDLNILLPARYNEDLFYLSEGELLKFLNGILSANLFEVIVVDFGSIGRRSMQILDICDKIFFPVMEEKCK
;
A
#
# COMPACT_ATOMS: atom_id res chain seq x y z
N LEU A 1 24.18 -14.72 -10.40
CA LEU A 1 22.76 -14.86 -10.10
C LEU A 1 22.66 -15.85 -8.94
N GLY A 2 22.21 -15.41 -7.77
CA GLY A 2 22.00 -16.26 -6.60
C GLY A 2 20.53 -16.71 -6.53
N VAL A 3 20.30 -17.93 -6.05
CA VAL A 3 18.96 -18.39 -5.70
C VAL A 3 18.56 -17.75 -4.37
N VAL A 4 17.35 -17.23 -4.25
CA VAL A 4 16.86 -16.51 -3.07
C VAL A 4 15.79 -17.28 -2.34
N ALA A 5 15.03 -18.09 -3.07
CA ALA A 5 14.01 -18.98 -2.55
C ALA A 5 13.69 -20.05 -3.57
N PHE A 6 13.04 -21.12 -3.12
CA PHE A 6 12.54 -22.18 -3.97
C PHE A 6 11.01 -22.15 -3.99
N ILE A 7 10.44 -22.49 -5.14
CA ILE A 7 9.02 -22.87 -5.24
C ILE A 7 9.05 -24.36 -5.56
N ALA A 8 8.53 -25.17 -4.66
CA ALA A 8 8.59 -26.62 -4.74
C ALA A 8 7.19 -27.25 -4.63
N ASP A 9 7.05 -28.46 -5.14
CA ASP A 9 5.94 -29.35 -4.88
C ASP A 9 6.28 -30.31 -3.71
N LEU A 10 5.33 -31.14 -3.33
CA LEU A 10 5.49 -32.10 -2.22
C LEU A 10 6.60 -33.13 -2.44
N GLU A 11 6.96 -33.40 -3.70
CA GLU A 11 7.96 -34.44 -4.02
C GLU A 11 9.40 -33.91 -3.80
N ASN A 12 9.62 -32.61 -3.97
CA ASN A 12 10.96 -32.00 -3.96
C ASN A 12 11.21 -31.10 -2.75
N VAL A 13 10.25 -30.99 -1.82
CA VAL A 13 10.30 -30.04 -0.70
C VAL A 13 11.46 -30.31 0.25
N ASP A 14 11.75 -31.58 0.55
CA ASP A 14 12.76 -31.96 1.54
C ASP A 14 14.17 -31.58 1.04
N GLU A 15 14.49 -31.79 -0.23
CA GLU A 15 15.76 -31.37 -0.83
C GLU A 15 15.94 -29.85 -0.79
N CYS A 16 14.85 -29.10 -1.00
CA CYS A 16 14.89 -27.65 -0.95
C CYS A 16 15.09 -27.10 0.48
N ILE A 17 14.52 -27.74 1.48
CA ILE A 17 14.66 -27.33 2.89
C ILE A 17 16.10 -27.44 3.35
N GLU A 18 16.83 -28.47 2.93
CA GLU A 18 18.25 -28.68 3.30
C GLU A 18 19.17 -27.53 2.85
N THR A 19 18.74 -26.73 1.89
CA THR A 19 19.54 -25.58 1.42
C THR A 19 19.56 -24.40 2.39
N GLY A 20 18.67 -24.36 3.39
CA GLY A 20 18.53 -23.26 4.34
C GLY A 20 17.94 -21.99 3.73
N LEU A 21 17.39 -22.05 2.50
CA LEU A 21 16.69 -20.94 1.85
C LEU A 21 15.18 -21.08 2.04
N PRO A 22 14.42 -19.97 1.95
CA PRO A 22 12.98 -20.02 1.98
C PRO A 22 12.40 -20.94 0.91
N VAL A 23 11.45 -21.78 1.29
CA VAL A 23 10.76 -22.72 0.41
C VAL A 23 9.28 -22.42 0.39
N PHE A 24 8.73 -22.18 -0.78
CA PHE A 24 7.30 -21.98 -1.01
C PHE A 24 6.71 -23.27 -1.61
N LEU A 25 5.99 -23.99 -0.78
CA LEU A 25 5.37 -25.26 -1.16
C LEU A 25 4.04 -25.01 -1.85
N LEU A 26 3.92 -25.41 -3.10
CA LEU A 26 2.65 -25.41 -3.81
C LEU A 26 1.86 -26.67 -3.44
N SER A 27 0.76 -26.48 -2.73
CA SER A 27 -0.09 -27.57 -2.20
C SER A 27 -1.48 -27.57 -2.81
N ASP A 28 -2.01 -28.78 -3.03
CA ASP A 28 -3.40 -29.02 -3.44
C ASP A 28 -4.37 -28.93 -2.27
N ASP A 29 -3.87 -29.12 -1.06
CA ASP A 29 -4.67 -29.16 0.16
C ASP A 29 -4.34 -27.95 1.06
N ALA A 30 -5.39 -27.20 1.42
CA ALA A 30 -5.28 -26.11 2.37
C ALA A 30 -4.84 -26.55 3.78
N MET A 31 -4.94 -27.84 4.08
CA MET A 31 -4.58 -28.43 5.38
C MET A 31 -3.10 -28.84 5.52
N VAL A 32 -2.31 -28.80 4.46
CA VAL A 32 -0.87 -29.15 4.51
C VAL A 32 -0.08 -28.21 5.43
N LYS A 33 -0.61 -27.03 5.72
CA LYS A 33 -0.05 -26.12 6.74
C LYS A 33 0.21 -26.80 8.09
N SER A 34 -0.63 -27.75 8.50
CA SER A 34 -0.51 -28.37 9.84
C SER A 34 0.60 -29.43 9.94
N LYS A 35 1.02 -29.98 8.81
CA LYS A 35 2.00 -31.10 8.82
C LYS A 35 3.45 -30.61 8.84
N TYR A 36 3.69 -29.37 8.40
CA TYR A 36 5.01 -28.76 8.31
C TYR A 36 5.17 -27.49 9.18
N SER A 37 4.15 -27.13 9.96
CA SER A 37 4.15 -25.91 10.78
C SER A 37 5.20 -25.91 11.91
N ASP A 38 5.72 -27.08 12.27
CA ASP A 38 6.74 -27.22 13.31
C ASP A 38 8.18 -27.25 12.79
N SER A 39 8.39 -27.18 11.46
CA SER A 39 9.70 -27.55 10.91
C SER A 39 10.64 -26.39 10.63
N SER A 40 10.18 -25.20 10.32
CA SER A 40 11.04 -23.98 10.22
C SER A 40 10.26 -22.76 9.79
N ASP A 41 10.68 -21.56 10.23
CA ASP A 41 10.22 -20.25 9.73
C ASP A 41 10.49 -20.04 8.21
N LEU A 42 11.13 -21.00 7.56
CA LEU A 42 11.54 -20.96 6.17
C LEU A 42 10.54 -21.61 5.20
N LEU A 43 9.60 -22.42 5.70
CA LEU A 43 8.62 -23.10 4.86
C LEU A 43 7.27 -22.38 4.86
N HIS A 44 6.82 -21.98 3.68
CA HIS A 44 5.53 -21.33 3.49
C HIS A 44 4.68 -22.06 2.45
N SER A 45 3.48 -22.52 2.83
CA SER A 45 2.62 -23.22 1.89
C SER A 45 1.67 -22.26 1.17
N ILE A 46 1.58 -22.40 -0.15
CA ILE A 46 0.71 -21.63 -1.02
C ILE A 46 -0.24 -22.61 -1.73
N PHE A 47 -1.53 -22.27 -1.81
CA PHE A 47 -2.48 -23.08 -2.54
C PHE A 47 -2.21 -22.98 -4.05
N LYS A 48 -1.88 -24.10 -4.72
CA LYS A 48 -1.40 -24.11 -6.11
C LYS A 48 -2.43 -23.58 -7.13
N PHE A 49 -3.72 -23.69 -6.84
CA PHE A 49 -4.78 -23.18 -7.71
C PHE A 49 -5.15 -21.71 -7.42
N SER A 50 -4.41 -21.04 -6.57
CA SER A 50 -4.54 -19.59 -6.39
C SER A 50 -4.20 -18.85 -7.66
N SER A 51 -4.83 -17.70 -7.89
CA SER A 51 -4.42 -16.83 -9.01
C SER A 51 -2.95 -16.43 -8.86
N VAL A 52 -2.27 -16.21 -9.98
CA VAL A 52 -0.85 -15.77 -9.99
C VAL A 52 -0.65 -14.53 -9.11
N HIS A 53 -1.61 -13.62 -9.10
CA HIS A 53 -1.57 -12.41 -8.28
C HIS A 53 -1.55 -12.74 -6.77
N ILE A 54 -2.33 -13.71 -6.32
CA ILE A 54 -2.34 -14.16 -4.91
C ILE A 54 -1.00 -14.80 -4.56
N ILE A 55 -0.47 -15.67 -5.43
CA ILE A 55 0.82 -16.32 -5.22
C ILE A 55 1.93 -15.27 -5.08
N VAL A 56 1.99 -14.31 -6.00
CA VAL A 56 2.98 -13.22 -5.97
C VAL A 56 2.86 -12.38 -4.71
N ASN A 57 1.64 -12.05 -4.28
CA ASN A 57 1.42 -11.26 -3.07
C ASN A 57 1.84 -12.02 -1.80
N GLU A 58 1.61 -13.34 -1.73
CA GLU A 58 2.07 -14.15 -0.58
C GLU A 58 3.61 -14.22 -0.54
N LEU A 59 4.26 -14.38 -1.69
CA LEU A 59 5.71 -14.32 -1.81
C LEU A 59 6.27 -12.98 -1.33
N LEU A 60 5.72 -11.86 -1.83
CA LEU A 60 6.14 -10.52 -1.44
C LEU A 60 5.90 -10.24 0.05
N ALA A 61 4.78 -10.69 0.60
CA ALA A 61 4.46 -10.55 2.03
C ALA A 61 5.47 -11.31 2.92
N PHE A 62 5.90 -12.49 2.50
CA PHE A 62 6.93 -13.26 3.21
C PHE A 62 8.27 -12.51 3.22
N PHE A 63 8.75 -12.05 2.07
CA PHE A 63 10.01 -11.32 1.98
C PHE A 63 9.99 -9.98 2.70
N SER A 64 8.84 -9.31 2.77
CA SER A 64 8.70 -8.05 3.50
C SER A 64 8.76 -8.23 5.02
N LYS A 65 8.33 -9.38 5.54
CA LYS A 65 8.41 -9.70 6.98
C LYS A 65 9.81 -10.12 7.40
N ASN A 66 10.54 -10.79 6.51
CA ASN A 66 11.85 -11.37 6.79
C ASN A 66 12.94 -10.51 6.16
N ASN A 67 13.32 -9.41 6.83
CA ASN A 67 14.40 -8.49 6.38
C ASN A 67 15.75 -9.16 6.10
N SER A 68 15.92 -10.43 6.48
CA SER A 68 17.15 -11.22 6.27
C SER A 68 17.31 -11.74 4.84
N PHE A 69 16.22 -11.80 4.07
CA PHE A 69 16.23 -12.30 2.71
C PHE A 69 15.88 -11.18 1.73
N ALA A 70 16.87 -10.39 1.33
CA ALA A 70 16.69 -9.39 0.30
C ALA A 70 16.54 -10.08 -1.07
N LEU A 71 15.43 -9.86 -1.77
CA LEU A 71 15.30 -10.27 -3.16
C LEU A 71 16.45 -9.68 -4.00
N PRO A 72 17.13 -10.45 -4.87
CA PRO A 72 18.14 -9.90 -5.78
C PRO A 72 17.45 -8.94 -6.75
N GLY A 73 17.82 -7.68 -6.65
CA GLY A 73 17.17 -6.60 -7.36
C GLY A 73 16.45 -5.62 -6.45
N GLY A 74 16.51 -5.88 -5.10
CA GLY A 74 15.88 -5.05 -4.07
C GLY A 74 14.44 -4.72 -4.45
N VAL A 75 13.45 -5.25 -3.78
CA VAL A 75 12.08 -4.73 -3.91
C VAL A 75 12.21 -3.25 -3.58
N LYS A 76 12.23 -2.40 -4.61
CA LYS A 76 12.31 -0.96 -4.41
C LYS A 76 11.09 -0.58 -3.59
N ARG A 77 11.31 -0.11 -2.37
CA ARG A 77 10.26 0.50 -1.57
C ARG A 77 9.49 1.47 -2.46
N ALA A 78 8.18 1.44 -2.36
CA ALA A 78 7.34 2.43 -3.02
C ALA A 78 7.88 3.84 -2.77
N ARG A 79 8.02 4.65 -3.81
CA ARG A 79 8.39 6.06 -3.67
C ARG A 79 7.17 6.85 -3.27
N VAL A 80 7.30 7.64 -2.21
CA VAL A 80 6.21 8.44 -1.67
C VAL A 80 6.41 9.92 -2.02
N TYR A 81 5.43 10.48 -2.70
CA TYR A 81 5.38 11.90 -3.05
C TYR A 81 4.24 12.56 -2.29
N GLY A 82 4.59 13.41 -1.33
CA GLY A 82 3.62 14.18 -0.56
C GLY A 82 3.24 15.48 -1.27
N VAL A 83 1.98 15.85 -1.20
CA VAL A 83 1.52 17.20 -1.55
C VAL A 83 0.93 17.81 -0.28
N TYR A 84 1.53 18.87 0.19
CA TYR A 84 1.14 19.55 1.41
C TYR A 84 1.20 21.07 1.24
N SER A 85 0.26 21.78 1.84
CA SER A 85 0.33 23.23 2.01
C SER A 85 -0.45 23.64 3.25
N PRO A 86 0.08 24.55 4.07
CA PRO A 86 -0.67 25.11 5.19
C PRO A 86 -1.76 26.08 4.73
N ILE A 87 -1.72 26.48 3.44
CA ILE A 87 -2.67 27.41 2.85
C ILE A 87 -3.76 26.61 2.14
N ASN A 88 -5.03 26.95 2.41
CA ASN A 88 -6.16 26.37 1.67
C ASN A 88 -6.30 27.04 0.30
N ARG A 89 -6.96 26.35 -0.65
CA ARG A 89 -7.25 26.84 -2.00
C ARG A 89 -6.03 27.21 -2.86
N CYS A 90 -4.87 26.63 -2.54
CA CYS A 90 -3.63 26.81 -3.31
C CYS A 90 -3.44 25.79 -4.44
N GLY A 91 -4.47 25.01 -4.78
CA GLY A 91 -4.40 23.97 -5.81
C GLY A 91 -3.74 22.67 -5.35
N ARG A 92 -3.66 22.39 -4.02
CA ARG A 92 -3.04 21.20 -3.44
C ARG A 92 -3.56 19.90 -4.07
N SER A 93 -4.86 19.64 -3.98
CA SER A 93 -5.47 18.41 -4.51
C SER A 93 -5.37 18.31 -6.02
N ALA A 94 -5.48 19.44 -6.73
CA ALA A 94 -5.23 19.47 -8.18
C ALA A 94 -3.77 19.10 -8.53
N THR A 95 -2.80 19.57 -7.73
CA THR A 95 -1.39 19.19 -7.88
C THR A 95 -1.20 17.69 -7.63
N ALA A 96 -1.84 17.14 -6.59
CA ALA A 96 -1.76 15.71 -6.29
C ALA A 96 -2.32 14.85 -7.42
N ILE A 97 -3.48 15.22 -7.98
CA ILE A 97 -4.07 14.52 -9.12
C ILE A 97 -3.15 14.62 -10.35
N ALA A 98 -2.63 15.81 -10.66
CA ALA A 98 -1.73 15.99 -11.79
C ALA A 98 -0.44 15.16 -11.67
N LEU A 99 0.16 15.12 -10.48
CA LEU A 99 1.31 14.27 -10.20
C LEU A 99 0.97 12.79 -10.36
N HIS A 100 -0.17 12.36 -9.83
CA HIS A 100 -0.60 10.96 -9.95
C HIS A 100 -0.85 10.59 -11.41
N THR A 101 -1.53 11.43 -12.18
CA THR A 101 -1.75 11.23 -13.61
C THR A 101 -0.41 11.09 -14.36
N TYR A 102 0.56 11.95 -14.05
CA TYR A 102 1.91 11.82 -14.60
C TYR A 102 2.53 10.47 -14.25
N PHE A 103 2.48 10.04 -12.99
CA PHE A 103 3.06 8.75 -12.59
C PHE A 103 2.33 7.57 -13.22
N CYS A 104 1.02 7.61 -13.42
CA CYS A 104 0.29 6.58 -14.17
C CYS A 104 0.82 6.38 -15.59
N SER A 105 1.35 7.45 -16.22
CA SER A 105 1.90 7.37 -17.57
C SER A 105 3.35 6.84 -17.64
N VAL A 106 4.10 6.89 -16.54
CA VAL A 106 5.55 6.57 -16.53
C VAL A 106 5.93 5.42 -15.60
N THR A 107 5.00 4.87 -14.83
CA THR A 107 5.23 3.73 -13.92
C THR A 107 4.22 2.62 -14.19
N THR A 108 4.54 1.39 -13.74
CA THR A 108 3.63 0.26 -13.91
C THR A 108 2.47 0.30 -12.93
N SER A 109 2.66 0.89 -11.76
CA SER A 109 1.60 1.00 -10.75
C SER A 109 1.79 2.21 -9.86
N SER A 110 0.74 3.01 -9.73
CA SER A 110 0.71 4.17 -8.83
C SER A 110 -0.62 4.24 -8.07
N LEU A 111 -0.60 4.85 -6.89
CA LEU A 111 -1.76 5.06 -6.03
C LEU A 111 -1.80 6.52 -5.60
N LEU A 112 -2.97 7.13 -5.66
CA LEU A 112 -3.27 8.40 -5.00
C LEU A 112 -4.06 8.14 -3.72
N ILE A 113 -3.56 8.66 -2.59
CA ILE A 113 -4.27 8.68 -1.31
C ILE A 113 -4.61 10.13 -1.01
N SER A 114 -5.88 10.43 -0.79
CA SER A 114 -6.28 11.79 -0.43
C SER A 114 -6.86 11.86 0.97
N PHE A 115 -6.29 12.76 1.76
CA PHE A 115 -6.79 13.17 3.07
C PHE A 115 -7.46 14.55 2.99
N ASP A 116 -8.03 14.89 1.82
CA ASP A 116 -8.77 16.15 1.67
C ASP A 116 -10.03 16.13 2.53
N GLU A 117 -10.26 17.22 3.26
CA GLU A 117 -11.37 17.36 4.21
C GLU A 117 -12.70 17.68 3.55
N TYR A 118 -12.64 18.27 2.37
CA TYR A 118 -13.83 18.86 1.76
C TYR A 118 -14.36 18.05 0.56
N ASP A 119 -13.63 17.01 0.16
CA ASP A 119 -13.98 16.11 -0.97
C ASP A 119 -14.39 16.85 -2.27
N SER A 120 -13.99 18.14 -2.39
CA SER A 120 -14.52 19.03 -3.43
C SER A 120 -14.11 18.62 -4.84
N VAL A 121 -12.89 18.12 -5.02
CA VAL A 121 -12.38 17.65 -6.31
C VAL A 121 -12.70 16.18 -6.52
N PHE A 122 -12.65 15.38 -5.48
CA PHE A 122 -12.83 13.94 -5.53
C PHE A 122 -14.30 13.51 -5.58
N SER A 123 -15.23 14.39 -5.19
CA SER A 123 -16.68 14.11 -5.27
C SER A 123 -17.13 13.78 -6.69
N VAL A 124 -16.49 14.39 -7.70
CA VAL A 124 -16.77 14.13 -9.13
C VAL A 124 -16.28 12.74 -9.56
N LEU A 125 -15.30 12.16 -8.85
CA LEU A 125 -14.69 10.86 -9.15
C LEU A 125 -15.38 9.71 -8.40
N ARG A 126 -16.34 10.01 -7.52
CA ARG A 126 -17.10 8.99 -6.78
C ARG A 126 -18.17 8.37 -7.67
N ASN A 127 -18.22 7.05 -7.67
CA ASN A 127 -19.31 6.26 -8.21
C ASN A 127 -20.19 5.70 -7.07
N GLU A 128 -21.40 5.27 -7.40
CA GLU A 128 -22.23 4.52 -6.44
C GLU A 128 -21.49 3.27 -5.97
N GLY A 129 -21.39 3.09 -4.63
CA GLY A 129 -20.67 1.97 -4.03
C GLY A 129 -19.16 2.13 -3.94
N SER A 130 -18.58 3.27 -4.33
CA SER A 130 -17.15 3.55 -4.11
C SER A 130 -16.82 3.51 -2.63
N ARG A 131 -15.77 2.78 -2.27
CA ARG A 131 -15.18 2.78 -0.94
C ARG A 131 -14.25 3.98 -0.79
N ASP A 132 -14.07 4.41 0.44
CA ASP A 132 -13.25 5.57 0.77
C ASP A 132 -12.42 5.34 2.04
N LEU A 133 -11.70 6.35 2.50
CA LEU A 133 -10.88 6.26 3.71
C LEU A 133 -11.68 5.92 4.97
N SER A 134 -12.96 6.31 5.06
CA SER A 134 -13.81 5.95 6.20
C SER A 134 -13.96 4.44 6.32
N ASP A 135 -14.25 3.76 5.20
CA ASP A 135 -14.37 2.30 5.15
C ASP A 135 -13.06 1.61 5.51
N VAL A 136 -11.94 2.14 5.00
CA VAL A 136 -10.61 1.58 5.23
C VAL A 136 -10.18 1.76 6.68
N PHE A 137 -10.41 2.93 7.27
CA PHE A 137 -10.10 3.20 8.67
C PHE A 137 -10.94 2.34 9.62
N TYR A 138 -12.23 2.15 9.30
CA TYR A 138 -13.07 1.23 10.06
C TYR A 138 -12.49 -0.19 10.05
N ARG A 139 -12.17 -0.73 8.88
CA ARG A 139 -11.55 -2.06 8.75
C ARG A 139 -10.20 -2.16 9.45
N TYR A 140 -9.40 -1.09 9.40
CA TYR A 140 -8.12 -1.04 10.11
C TYR A 140 -8.31 -1.15 11.63
N LYS A 141 -9.27 -0.43 12.19
CA LYS A 141 -9.58 -0.44 13.62
C LYS A 141 -10.15 -1.78 14.09
N THR A 142 -10.98 -2.41 13.28
CA THR A 142 -11.56 -3.74 13.60
C THR A 142 -10.58 -4.89 13.39
N GLY A 143 -9.40 -4.63 12.80
CA GLY A 143 -8.41 -5.66 12.48
C GLY A 143 -8.73 -6.45 11.20
N ASP A 144 -9.76 -6.05 10.46
CA ASP A 144 -10.21 -6.73 9.24
C ASP A 144 -9.47 -6.25 7.98
N LEU A 145 -8.61 -5.22 8.11
CA LEU A 145 -7.85 -4.70 6.98
C LEU A 145 -6.65 -5.60 6.67
N ASN A 146 -6.70 -6.25 5.52
CA ASN A 146 -5.54 -6.89 4.94
C ASN A 146 -4.91 -5.97 3.90
N PHE A 147 -3.73 -5.42 4.18
CA PHE A 147 -3.03 -4.51 3.27
C PHE A 147 -2.71 -5.15 1.91
N ALA A 148 -2.49 -6.47 1.84
CA ALA A 148 -2.30 -7.16 0.57
C ALA A 148 -3.58 -7.14 -0.31
N LYS A 149 -4.75 -6.92 0.29
CA LYS A 149 -6.05 -6.78 -0.38
C LYS A 149 -6.54 -5.33 -0.42
N LEU A 150 -5.68 -4.36 -0.16
CA LEU A 150 -6.05 -2.94 -0.21
C LEU A 150 -6.70 -2.55 -1.55
N GLY A 151 -6.33 -3.23 -2.63
CA GLY A 151 -6.93 -3.04 -3.97
C GLY A 151 -8.46 -3.13 -4.01
N GLU A 152 -9.08 -3.89 -3.08
CA GLU A 152 -10.54 -3.99 -2.96
C GLU A 152 -11.20 -2.68 -2.46
N CYS A 153 -10.41 -1.79 -1.86
CA CYS A 153 -10.85 -0.50 -1.32
C CYS A 153 -10.47 0.68 -2.23
N ILE A 154 -9.73 0.41 -3.29
CA ILE A 154 -9.25 1.44 -4.22
C ILE A 154 -10.29 1.63 -5.32
N SER A 155 -10.67 2.87 -5.55
CA SER A 155 -11.50 3.26 -6.68
C SER A 155 -10.62 3.41 -7.91
N ARG A 156 -11.03 2.78 -9.01
CA ARG A 156 -10.39 2.97 -10.30
C ARG A 156 -11.25 3.89 -11.17
N VAL A 157 -10.70 5.03 -11.47
CA VAL A 157 -11.35 6.03 -12.33
C VAL A 157 -10.46 6.22 -13.55
N GLU A 158 -10.94 5.76 -14.72
CA GLU A 158 -10.10 5.63 -15.92
C GLU A 158 -8.86 4.77 -15.61
N ASP A 159 -7.66 5.34 -15.73
CA ASP A 159 -6.38 4.70 -15.41
C ASP A 159 -5.83 5.08 -14.02
N LEU A 160 -6.59 5.83 -13.23
CA LEU A 160 -6.17 6.31 -11.92
C LEU A 160 -6.64 5.36 -10.81
N ASN A 161 -5.70 4.87 -9.99
CA ASN A 161 -6.00 4.15 -8.75
C ASN A 161 -6.04 5.16 -7.61
N ILE A 162 -7.20 5.34 -7.00
CA ILE A 162 -7.43 6.38 -5.99
C ILE A 162 -8.05 5.76 -4.74
N LEU A 163 -7.43 5.98 -3.61
CA LEU A 163 -8.07 5.82 -2.31
C LEU A 163 -8.74 7.16 -1.97
N LEU A 164 -10.04 7.19 -2.19
CA LEU A 164 -10.84 8.40 -2.06
C LEU A 164 -10.79 8.96 -0.63
N PRO A 165 -10.87 10.28 -0.46
CA PRO A 165 -10.92 10.89 0.86
C PRO A 165 -12.14 10.42 1.64
N ALA A 166 -12.08 10.52 2.96
CA ALA A 166 -13.19 10.19 3.83
C ALA A 166 -14.43 11.02 3.46
N ARG A 167 -15.61 10.38 3.49
CA ARG A 167 -16.87 11.04 3.18
C ARG A 167 -17.23 12.10 4.22
N TYR A 168 -16.89 11.82 5.45
CA TYR A 168 -17.13 12.72 6.58
C TYR A 168 -15.79 13.17 7.16
N ASN A 169 -15.65 14.46 7.38
CA ASN A 169 -14.41 15.05 7.88
C ASN A 169 -14.00 14.46 9.24
N GLU A 170 -14.96 14.12 10.07
CA GLU A 170 -14.75 13.53 11.39
C GLU A 170 -13.99 12.20 11.31
N ASP A 171 -14.20 11.44 10.24
CA ASP A 171 -13.58 10.13 10.05
C ASP A 171 -12.04 10.23 9.84
N LEU A 172 -11.56 11.37 9.34
CA LEU A 172 -10.11 11.65 9.25
C LEU A 172 -9.44 11.69 10.64
N PHE A 173 -10.21 11.93 11.69
CA PHE A 173 -9.75 11.97 13.06
C PHE A 173 -9.95 10.66 13.83
N TYR A 174 -10.47 9.64 13.14
CA TYR A 174 -10.72 8.33 13.72
C TYR A 174 -9.45 7.60 14.13
N LEU A 175 -8.34 7.83 13.42
CA LEU A 175 -7.02 7.34 13.77
C LEU A 175 -6.24 8.41 14.54
N SER A 176 -5.56 8.00 15.61
CA SER A 176 -4.52 8.79 16.24
C SER A 176 -3.32 8.95 15.30
N GLU A 177 -2.43 9.91 15.57
CA GLU A 177 -1.22 10.11 14.75
C GLU A 177 -0.37 8.84 14.61
N GLY A 178 -0.16 8.14 15.73
CA GLY A 178 0.61 6.90 15.71
C GLY A 178 -0.06 5.77 14.93
N GLU A 179 -1.38 5.70 14.96
CA GLU A 179 -2.15 4.72 14.16
C GLU A 179 -2.12 5.08 12.67
N LEU A 180 -2.21 6.36 12.33
CA LEU A 180 -2.12 6.83 10.96
C LEU A 180 -0.73 6.54 10.36
N LEU A 181 0.35 6.76 11.12
CA LEU A 181 1.70 6.38 10.72
C LEU A 181 1.83 4.86 10.50
N LYS A 182 1.28 4.05 11.39
CA LYS A 182 1.26 2.58 11.23
C LYS A 182 0.46 2.16 10.01
N PHE A 183 -0.69 2.79 9.78
CA PHE A 183 -1.53 2.55 8.62
C PHE A 183 -0.79 2.84 7.31
N LEU A 184 -0.18 4.03 7.19
CA LEU A 184 0.60 4.40 6.01
C LEU A 184 1.81 3.48 5.80
N ASN A 185 2.53 3.14 6.86
CA ASN A 185 3.62 2.15 6.79
C ASN A 185 3.12 0.76 6.39
N GLY A 186 1.91 0.37 6.79
CA GLY A 186 1.27 -0.87 6.34
C GLY A 186 1.04 -0.89 4.82
N ILE A 187 0.56 0.23 4.26
CA ILE A 187 0.40 0.38 2.80
C ILE A 187 1.76 0.28 2.09
N LEU A 188 2.79 0.96 2.62
CA LEU A 188 4.14 0.91 2.06
C LEU A 188 4.74 -0.49 2.11
N SER A 189 4.55 -1.19 3.22
CA SER A 189 5.07 -2.55 3.43
C SER A 189 4.38 -3.59 2.54
N ALA A 190 3.12 -3.35 2.16
CA ALA A 190 2.42 -4.21 1.22
C ALA A 190 3.01 -4.17 -0.19
N ASN A 191 3.77 -3.13 -0.52
CA ASN A 191 4.54 -2.95 -1.76
C ASN A 191 3.73 -3.24 -3.05
N LEU A 192 2.45 -2.85 -3.05
CA LEU A 192 1.54 -3.06 -4.18
C LEU A 192 1.75 -2.01 -5.29
N PHE A 193 2.40 -0.89 -4.97
CA PHE A 193 2.58 0.24 -5.88
C PHE A 193 4.04 0.68 -5.92
N GLU A 194 4.51 1.08 -7.10
CA GLU A 194 5.84 1.66 -7.28
C GLU A 194 5.91 3.10 -6.79
N VAL A 195 4.78 3.82 -6.94
CA VAL A 195 4.65 5.22 -6.56
C VAL A 195 3.36 5.42 -5.78
N ILE A 196 3.45 6.14 -4.68
CA ILE A 196 2.30 6.59 -3.89
C ILE A 196 2.34 8.11 -3.82
N VAL A 197 1.28 8.76 -4.28
CA VAL A 197 1.06 10.19 -4.13
C VAL A 197 0.11 10.39 -2.96
N VAL A 198 0.45 11.26 -2.02
CA VAL A 198 -0.36 11.54 -0.84
C VAL A 198 -0.74 13.02 -0.83
N ASP A 199 -2.03 13.30 -0.96
CA ASP A 199 -2.59 14.63 -0.66
C ASP A 199 -2.91 14.69 0.83
N PHE A 200 -2.07 15.40 1.58
CA PHE A 200 -2.15 15.40 3.04
C PHE A 200 -3.31 16.19 3.63
N GLY A 201 -4.01 16.99 2.86
CA GLY A 201 -5.11 17.76 3.42
C GLY A 201 -4.68 18.58 4.65
N SER A 202 -5.55 18.60 5.65
CA SER A 202 -5.25 19.19 6.97
C SER A 202 -4.45 18.24 7.87
N ILE A 203 -4.40 16.95 7.56
CA ILE A 203 -3.67 15.96 8.36
C ILE A 203 -2.20 16.34 8.49
N GLY A 204 -1.59 16.91 7.45
CA GLY A 204 -0.23 17.40 7.51
C GLY A 204 0.02 18.51 8.54
N ARG A 205 -1.04 19.19 9.01
CA ARG A 205 -0.93 20.18 10.12
C ARG A 205 -0.95 19.54 11.50
N ARG A 206 -1.56 18.33 11.62
CA ARG A 206 -1.68 17.63 12.91
C ARG A 206 -0.34 17.09 13.35
N SER A 207 0.43 16.55 12.43
CA SER A 207 1.73 15.97 12.72
C SER A 207 2.68 16.15 11.54
N MET A 208 3.76 16.86 11.76
CA MET A 208 4.85 16.95 10.77
C MET A 208 5.53 15.59 10.57
N GLN A 209 5.48 14.69 11.57
CA GLN A 209 6.06 13.35 11.47
C GLN A 209 5.42 12.50 10.36
N ILE A 210 4.16 12.77 10.02
CA ILE A 210 3.50 12.08 8.91
C ILE A 210 4.15 12.42 7.58
N LEU A 211 4.74 13.60 7.45
CA LEU A 211 5.45 14.03 6.25
C LEU A 211 6.80 13.33 6.07
N ASP A 212 7.37 12.80 7.16
CA ASP A 212 8.68 12.12 7.13
C ASP A 212 8.65 10.80 6.34
N ILE A 213 7.46 10.25 6.07
CA ILE A 213 7.33 9.08 5.20
C ILE A 213 7.63 9.38 3.72
N CYS A 214 7.60 10.66 3.33
CA CYS A 214 7.74 11.08 1.95
C CYS A 214 9.20 11.14 1.51
N ASP A 215 9.47 10.62 0.31
CA ASP A 215 10.77 10.82 -0.35
C ASP A 215 10.90 12.26 -0.88
N LYS A 216 9.77 12.87 -1.28
CA LYS A 216 9.67 14.28 -1.69
C LYS A 216 8.33 14.87 -1.31
N ILE A 217 8.33 16.17 -1.01
CA ILE A 217 7.13 16.94 -0.72
C ILE A 217 7.01 18.07 -1.74
N PHE A 218 5.86 18.15 -2.39
CA PHE A 218 5.46 19.28 -3.20
C PHE A 218 4.66 20.24 -2.34
N PHE A 219 5.04 21.50 -2.38
CA PHE A 219 4.50 22.55 -1.51
C PHE A 219 3.87 23.65 -2.36
N PRO A 220 2.60 23.51 -2.78
CA PRO A 220 1.91 24.56 -3.54
C PRO A 220 1.79 25.82 -2.71
N VAL A 221 2.17 26.96 -3.29
CA VAL A 221 2.05 28.29 -2.71
C VAL A 221 1.30 29.21 -3.65
N MET A 222 0.60 30.19 -3.10
CA MET A 222 -0.02 31.24 -3.89
C MET A 222 0.76 32.53 -3.67
N GLU A 223 1.04 33.26 -4.73
CA GLU A 223 1.53 34.60 -4.65
C GLU A 223 0.38 35.56 -4.33
N GLU A 224 0.25 35.95 -3.08
CA GLU A 224 -0.64 37.06 -2.71
C GLU A 224 0.01 38.37 -3.14
N LYS A 225 -0.56 39.02 -4.14
CA LYS A 225 -0.26 40.42 -4.38
C LYS A 225 -0.85 41.19 -3.20
N CYS A 226 -0.02 41.57 -2.23
CA CYS A 226 -0.39 42.58 -1.25
C CYS A 226 -0.84 43.84 -2.01
N LYS A 227 -2.11 44.18 -1.91
CA LYS A 227 -2.66 45.46 -2.35
C LYS A 227 -2.44 46.50 -1.27
#